data_e5e68aba0e1b2de8b0931dc0cf59f984
#
_entry.id   e5e68aba0e1b2de8b0931dc0cf59f984
#
_cell.length_a   1.000
_cell.length_b   1.000
_cell.length_c   1.000
_cell.angle_alpha   90.00
_cell.angle_beta   90.00
_cell.angle_gamma   90.00
#
_symmetry.space_group_name_H-M   'P 1'
#
loop_
_entity.id
_entity.type
_entity.pdbx_description
1 polymer ?
#
loop_
_entity_poly.entity_id
_entity_poly.type
_entity_poly.pdbx_seq_one_letter_code
_entity_poly.pdbx_strand_id
1 'polypeptide(L)'
;MKKHSFTLLIALLSGVLFFNPLRLSAQNTGTDSLARLKPFVGKYQFTNNQMAFLQIMLQDGHLVLKQLWDKQEIPFSQTSELEFYNDEHQFPLKFTKSSTGEITQVLAFNRDLWNRVPDNYTPPMKKIITLTRNQLTPFEGRYQLKGGDGDEDDIADITVVDGHLSIKHEKDVTNLVPVSDLEFVTEDQSFDVIFTKAADGTVTQAVVNNKDIWLKDK
;
A
#
# COMPACT_ATOMS: atom_id res chain seq x y z
N MET A 1 8.09 -26.93 -3.28
CA MET A 1 9.29 -26.32 -2.68
C MET A 1 10.22 -25.86 -3.80
N LYS A 2 10.18 -24.59 -4.21
CA LYS A 2 11.17 -23.97 -5.09
C LYS A 2 11.53 -22.61 -4.50
N LYS A 3 12.70 -22.57 -3.89
CA LYS A 3 13.36 -21.37 -3.41
C LYS A 3 13.73 -20.52 -4.62
N HIS A 4 13.27 -19.31 -4.74
CA HIS A 4 13.78 -18.31 -5.67
C HIS A 4 14.77 -17.39 -4.95
N SER A 5 16.03 -17.80 -4.97
CA SER A 5 17.18 -16.93 -4.67
C SER A 5 17.33 -15.92 -5.79
N PHE A 6 17.23 -14.65 -5.49
CA PHE A 6 17.49 -13.55 -6.42
C PHE A 6 18.99 -13.30 -6.47
N THR A 7 19.66 -13.84 -7.50
CA THR A 7 21.07 -13.52 -7.79
C THR A 7 21.10 -12.58 -8.99
N LEU A 8 21.60 -11.37 -8.75
CA LEU A 8 21.87 -10.33 -9.73
C LEU A 8 22.99 -10.80 -10.67
N LEU A 9 22.73 -10.98 -11.95
CA LEU A 9 23.74 -11.24 -12.97
C LEU A 9 23.76 -10.11 -14.00
N ILE A 10 24.85 -9.33 -13.93
CA ILE A 10 25.20 -8.31 -14.93
C ILE A 10 25.88 -9.04 -16.10
N ALA A 11 25.29 -9.00 -17.27
CA ALA A 11 25.97 -9.38 -18.51
C ALA A 11 26.03 -8.19 -19.47
N LEU A 12 27.24 -7.66 -19.62
CA LEU A 12 27.67 -6.79 -20.71
C LEU A 12 27.68 -7.59 -22.02
N LEU A 13 26.98 -7.14 -23.05
CA LEU A 13 27.30 -7.55 -24.42
C LEU A 13 27.30 -6.37 -25.37
N SER A 14 28.46 -6.18 -25.97
CA SER A 14 28.82 -5.14 -26.94
C SER A 14 28.25 -5.42 -28.31
N GLY A 15 27.80 -4.35 -28.99
CA GLY A 15 28.05 -4.10 -30.41
C GLY A 15 27.26 -4.89 -31.46
N VAL A 16 26.46 -4.17 -32.24
CA VAL A 16 26.63 -4.03 -33.69
C VAL A 16 25.64 -2.95 -34.18
N LEU A 17 26.20 -1.90 -34.75
CA LEU A 17 25.49 -0.84 -35.48
C LEU A 17 24.97 -1.38 -36.81
N PHE A 18 23.67 -1.46 -37.00
CA PHE A 18 23.04 -1.47 -38.31
C PHE A 18 22.31 -0.15 -38.54
N PHE A 19 22.91 0.68 -39.38
CA PHE A 19 22.24 1.82 -39.98
C PHE A 19 21.13 1.32 -40.93
N ASN A 20 19.88 1.68 -40.62
CA ASN A 20 18.81 1.67 -41.61
C ASN A 20 18.22 3.08 -41.73
N PRO A 21 18.01 3.59 -42.97
CA PRO A 21 17.64 4.99 -43.17
C PRO A 21 16.14 5.23 -42.97
N LEU A 22 15.87 6.27 -42.20
CA LEU A 22 14.78 7.24 -42.31
C LEU A 22 13.44 6.78 -42.88
N ARG A 23 12.47 6.50 -41.99
CA ARG A 23 11.13 7.01 -42.23
C ARG A 23 10.81 8.02 -41.15
N LEU A 24 10.87 9.30 -41.54
CA LEU A 24 10.30 10.41 -40.82
C LEU A 24 8.78 10.22 -40.76
N SER A 25 8.25 9.71 -39.68
CA SER A 25 6.84 9.78 -39.29
C SER A 25 6.79 9.70 -37.77
N ALA A 26 7.36 10.70 -37.12
CA ALA A 26 7.37 10.79 -35.68
C ALA A 26 7.23 12.25 -35.24
N GLN A 27 6.03 12.80 -35.34
CA GLN A 27 5.71 14.05 -34.64
C GLN A 27 4.22 14.12 -34.33
N ASN A 28 3.70 13.21 -33.48
CA ASN A 28 2.47 13.44 -32.68
C ASN A 28 2.24 12.39 -31.59
N THR A 29 3.13 11.41 -31.40
CA THR A 29 2.88 10.32 -30.46
C THR A 29 3.01 10.70 -28.98
N GLY A 30 3.77 11.73 -28.64
CA GLY A 30 3.99 12.13 -27.25
C GLY A 30 2.80 12.87 -26.61
N THR A 31 2.17 13.77 -27.37
CA THR A 31 1.06 14.59 -26.85
C THR A 31 -0.23 13.79 -26.70
N ASP A 32 -0.50 12.86 -27.62
CA ASP A 32 -1.68 11.98 -27.57
C ASP A 32 -1.57 10.93 -26.46
N SER A 33 -0.37 10.41 -26.18
CA SER A 33 -0.16 9.46 -25.10
C SER A 33 -0.38 10.09 -23.73
N LEU A 34 0.14 11.30 -23.50
CA LEU A 34 -0.06 12.06 -22.27
C LEU A 34 -1.53 12.44 -22.06
N ALA A 35 -2.25 12.84 -23.11
CA ALA A 35 -3.66 13.18 -23.03
C ALA A 35 -4.51 11.97 -22.57
N ARG A 36 -4.17 10.75 -23.03
CA ARG A 36 -4.86 9.51 -22.63
C ARG A 36 -4.62 9.11 -21.19
N LEU A 37 -3.48 9.47 -20.60
CA LEU A 37 -3.13 9.13 -19.22
C LEU A 37 -3.67 10.14 -18.19
N LYS A 38 -3.95 11.38 -18.59
CA LYS A 38 -4.49 12.42 -17.69
C LYS A 38 -5.73 12.01 -16.89
N PRO A 39 -6.72 11.27 -17.43
CA PRO A 39 -7.91 10.88 -16.67
C PRO A 39 -7.61 10.05 -15.41
N PHE A 40 -6.49 9.34 -15.37
CA PHE A 40 -6.09 8.49 -14.24
C PHE A 40 -5.42 9.27 -13.11
N VAL A 41 -4.89 10.45 -13.41
CA VAL A 41 -4.20 11.31 -12.43
C VAL A 41 -5.18 11.80 -11.37
N GLY A 42 -4.75 11.74 -10.10
CA GLY A 42 -5.55 12.20 -8.98
C GLY A 42 -5.19 11.52 -7.68
N LYS A 43 -5.87 11.92 -6.62
CA LYS A 43 -5.75 11.38 -5.28
C LYS A 43 -6.79 10.28 -5.06
N TYR A 44 -6.36 9.19 -4.43
CA TYR A 44 -7.20 8.03 -4.17
C TYR A 44 -7.08 7.65 -2.70
N GLN A 45 -8.22 7.40 -2.05
CA GLN A 45 -8.35 7.03 -0.65
C GLN A 45 -8.61 5.53 -0.53
N PHE A 46 -7.93 4.85 0.39
CA PHE A 46 -8.18 3.45 0.67
C PHE A 46 -9.59 3.24 1.26
N THR A 47 -10.31 2.25 0.74
CA THR A 47 -11.69 2.00 1.20
C THR A 47 -11.77 1.52 2.65
N ASN A 48 -10.72 0.87 3.14
CA ASN A 48 -10.67 0.27 4.46
C ASN A 48 -10.00 1.17 5.52
N ASN A 49 -9.18 2.14 5.10
CA ASN A 49 -8.60 3.15 6.00
C ASN A 49 -8.71 4.54 5.37
N GLN A 50 -9.52 5.41 5.97
CA GLN A 50 -9.79 6.77 5.46
C GLN A 50 -8.58 7.70 5.46
N MET A 51 -7.52 7.37 6.20
CA MET A 51 -6.29 8.18 6.27
C MET A 51 -5.19 7.71 5.31
N ALA A 52 -5.34 6.54 4.69
CA ALA A 52 -4.39 6.04 3.71
C ALA A 52 -4.73 6.56 2.30
N PHE A 53 -3.73 7.14 1.63
CA PHE A 53 -3.89 7.75 0.31
C PHE A 53 -2.80 7.34 -0.65
N LEU A 54 -3.19 7.19 -1.92
CA LEU A 54 -2.30 7.14 -3.07
C LEU A 54 -2.46 8.42 -3.89
N GLN A 55 -1.36 8.87 -4.49
CA GLN A 55 -1.37 9.88 -5.54
C GLN A 55 -0.94 9.23 -6.85
N ILE A 56 -1.79 9.25 -7.85
CA ILE A 56 -1.42 8.88 -9.21
C ILE A 56 -0.98 10.13 -9.95
N MET A 57 0.22 10.10 -10.53
CA MET A 57 0.86 11.21 -11.22
C MET A 57 1.30 10.80 -12.62
N LEU A 58 1.61 11.80 -13.44
CA LEU A 58 2.33 11.61 -14.70
C LEU A 58 3.79 12.06 -14.51
N GLN A 59 4.72 11.16 -14.79
CA GLN A 59 6.15 11.46 -14.77
C GLN A 59 6.80 10.76 -15.97
N ASP A 60 7.57 11.50 -16.76
CA ASP A 60 8.31 10.99 -17.93
C ASP A 60 7.45 10.18 -18.92
N GLY A 61 6.18 10.54 -19.05
CA GLY A 61 5.25 9.88 -19.98
C GLY A 61 4.57 8.61 -19.43
N HIS A 62 4.80 8.26 -18.16
CA HIS A 62 4.22 7.10 -17.49
C HIS A 62 3.31 7.52 -16.33
N LEU A 63 2.38 6.64 -15.93
CA LEU A 63 1.73 6.76 -14.65
C LEU A 63 2.69 6.33 -13.53
N VAL A 64 2.76 7.13 -12.50
CA VAL A 64 3.50 6.83 -11.27
C VAL A 64 2.52 6.85 -10.11
N LEU A 65 2.46 5.75 -9.35
CA LEU A 65 1.76 5.68 -8.08
C LEU A 65 2.72 6.12 -6.98
N LYS A 66 2.31 7.12 -6.21
CA LYS A 66 2.99 7.57 -5.00
C LYS A 66 2.19 7.18 -3.78
N GLN A 67 2.78 6.41 -2.89
CA GLN A 67 2.25 6.13 -1.57
C GLN A 67 2.48 7.36 -0.68
N LEU A 68 1.42 7.90 -0.05
CA LEU A 68 1.60 9.16 0.69
C LEU A 68 2.14 8.96 2.13
N TRP A 69 2.13 7.74 2.66
CA TRP A 69 2.66 7.41 3.99
C TRP A 69 4.19 7.24 4.03
N ASP A 70 4.80 6.60 3.04
CA ASP A 70 6.25 6.34 2.94
C ASP A 70 6.93 7.06 1.78
N LYS A 71 6.11 7.71 0.92
CA LYS A 71 6.51 8.46 -0.28
C LYS A 71 7.17 7.62 -1.37
N GLN A 72 7.03 6.31 -1.32
CA GLN A 72 7.50 5.43 -2.38
C GLN A 72 6.77 5.76 -3.68
N GLU A 73 7.53 5.81 -4.78
CA GLU A 73 7.04 6.07 -6.13
C GLU A 73 7.27 4.83 -7.00
N ILE A 74 6.19 4.34 -7.61
CA ILE A 74 6.19 3.10 -8.38
C ILE A 74 5.67 3.42 -9.78
N PRO A 75 6.50 3.26 -10.83
CA PRO A 75 6.10 3.50 -12.21
C PRO A 75 5.27 2.34 -12.77
N PHE A 76 4.36 2.64 -13.70
CA PHE A 76 3.49 1.68 -14.34
C PHE A 76 3.47 1.86 -15.85
N SER A 77 3.48 0.75 -16.57
CA SER A 77 3.26 0.67 -18.01
C SER A 77 1.81 0.29 -18.32
N GLN A 78 1.21 0.92 -19.32
CA GLN A 78 -0.16 0.62 -19.73
C GLN A 78 -0.21 -0.72 -20.47
N THR A 79 -1.07 -1.64 -20.04
CA THR A 79 -1.29 -2.96 -20.66
C THR A 79 -2.62 -3.05 -21.40
N SER A 80 -3.63 -2.27 -20.97
CA SER A 80 -4.91 -2.14 -21.65
C SER A 80 -5.50 -0.74 -21.41
N GLU A 81 -6.73 -0.48 -21.86
CA GLU A 81 -7.36 0.83 -21.68
C GLU A 81 -7.43 1.28 -20.20
N LEU A 82 -7.71 0.35 -19.29
CA LEU A 82 -7.92 0.62 -17.87
C LEU A 82 -6.94 -0.13 -16.96
N GLU A 83 -5.97 -0.85 -17.53
CA GLU A 83 -5.04 -1.64 -16.77
C GLU A 83 -3.59 -1.21 -17.02
N PHE A 84 -2.85 -1.19 -15.92
CA PHE A 84 -1.44 -0.86 -15.88
C PHE A 84 -0.70 -1.92 -15.08
N TYR A 85 0.58 -2.12 -15.36
CA TYR A 85 1.39 -3.12 -14.71
C TYR A 85 2.77 -2.57 -14.35
N ASN A 86 3.26 -2.95 -13.17
CA ASN A 86 4.64 -2.75 -12.76
C ASN A 86 5.38 -4.08 -12.85
N ASP A 87 6.39 -4.16 -13.72
CA ASP A 87 7.15 -5.40 -13.95
C ASP A 87 8.10 -5.74 -12.79
N GLU A 88 8.64 -4.73 -12.11
CA GLU A 88 9.59 -4.91 -11.01
C GLU A 88 8.91 -5.51 -9.78
N HIS A 89 7.77 -4.97 -9.39
CA HIS A 89 7.00 -5.42 -8.23
C HIS A 89 5.92 -6.45 -8.59
N GLN A 90 5.74 -6.74 -9.86
CA GLN A 90 4.81 -7.73 -10.40
C GLN A 90 3.35 -7.53 -9.97
N PHE A 91 2.89 -6.30 -9.93
CA PHE A 91 1.49 -6.05 -9.61
C PHE A 91 0.73 -5.15 -10.60
N PRO A 92 -0.58 -5.41 -10.77
CA PRO A 92 -1.44 -4.61 -11.62
C PRO A 92 -2.11 -3.45 -10.87
N LEU A 93 -2.43 -2.39 -11.62
CA LEU A 93 -3.46 -1.41 -11.29
C LEU A 93 -4.62 -1.57 -12.28
N LYS A 94 -5.84 -1.71 -11.77
CA LYS A 94 -7.06 -1.79 -12.59
C LYS A 94 -8.00 -0.64 -12.23
N PHE A 95 -8.23 0.24 -13.19
CA PHE A 95 -9.10 1.39 -12.98
C PHE A 95 -10.55 1.09 -13.36
N THR A 96 -11.48 1.75 -12.67
CA THR A 96 -12.92 1.68 -12.94
C THR A 96 -13.42 3.02 -13.42
N LYS A 97 -14.21 3.02 -14.49
CA LYS A 97 -14.96 4.19 -15.01
C LYS A 97 -16.40 4.19 -14.52
N SER A 98 -16.92 5.38 -14.28
CA SER A 98 -18.37 5.61 -14.13
C SER A 98 -19.10 5.46 -15.48
N SER A 99 -20.42 5.53 -15.44
CA SER A 99 -21.25 5.60 -16.64
C SER A 99 -21.01 6.87 -17.50
N THR A 100 -20.44 7.92 -16.90
CA THR A 100 -20.04 9.17 -17.57
C THR A 100 -18.63 9.13 -18.15
N GLY A 101 -17.88 8.02 -17.93
CA GLY A 101 -16.53 7.83 -18.42
C GLY A 101 -15.42 8.36 -17.52
N GLU A 102 -15.76 8.89 -16.35
CA GLU A 102 -14.78 9.38 -15.35
C GLU A 102 -14.16 8.23 -14.57
N ILE A 103 -12.86 8.31 -14.29
CA ILE A 103 -12.18 7.35 -13.41
C ILE A 103 -12.62 7.62 -11.98
N THR A 104 -13.16 6.59 -11.32
CA THR A 104 -13.72 6.68 -9.96
C THR A 104 -12.96 5.86 -8.95
N GLN A 105 -12.31 4.77 -9.38
CA GLN A 105 -11.64 3.84 -8.48
C GLN A 105 -10.38 3.26 -9.14
N VAL A 106 -9.48 2.75 -8.29
CA VAL A 106 -8.39 1.88 -8.69
C VAL A 106 -8.30 0.68 -7.75
N LEU A 107 -8.16 -0.51 -8.31
CA LEU A 107 -7.85 -1.75 -7.60
C LEU A 107 -6.34 -2.00 -7.75
N ALA A 108 -5.61 -2.00 -6.62
CA ALA A 108 -4.20 -2.32 -6.54
C ALA A 108 -4.00 -3.75 -6.01
N PHE A 109 -2.95 -4.46 -6.48
CA PHE A 109 -2.61 -5.84 -6.09
C PHE A 109 -3.75 -6.87 -6.25
N ASN A 110 -4.75 -6.60 -7.10
CA ASN A 110 -6.00 -7.39 -7.22
C ASN A 110 -6.79 -7.53 -5.89
N ARG A 111 -6.50 -6.73 -4.87
CA ARG A 111 -7.11 -6.86 -3.53
C ARG A 111 -7.47 -5.54 -2.86
N ASP A 112 -6.76 -4.47 -3.12
CA ASP A 112 -6.89 -3.19 -2.40
C ASP A 112 -7.64 -2.18 -3.26
N LEU A 113 -8.85 -1.83 -2.85
CA LEU A 113 -9.70 -0.90 -3.56
C LEU A 113 -9.53 0.51 -3.01
N TRP A 114 -9.34 1.48 -3.92
CA TRP A 114 -9.12 2.89 -3.61
C TRP A 114 -10.14 3.74 -4.38
N ASN A 115 -10.84 4.61 -3.67
CA ASN A 115 -11.79 5.54 -4.27
C ASN A 115 -11.10 6.86 -4.64
N ARG A 116 -11.38 7.38 -5.83
CA ARG A 116 -10.93 8.71 -6.20
C ARG A 116 -11.57 9.76 -5.31
N VAL A 117 -10.78 10.70 -4.84
CA VAL A 117 -11.24 11.83 -4.01
C VAL A 117 -10.69 13.15 -4.58
N PRO A 118 -11.27 14.31 -4.23
CA PRO A 118 -10.68 15.61 -4.59
C PRO A 118 -9.24 15.72 -4.06
N ASP A 119 -8.35 16.36 -4.81
CA ASP A 119 -6.93 16.47 -4.43
C ASP A 119 -6.72 17.18 -3.08
N ASN A 120 -7.61 18.12 -2.74
CA ASN A 120 -7.60 18.83 -1.46
C ASN A 120 -8.39 18.12 -0.34
N TYR A 121 -8.92 16.92 -0.60
CA TYR A 121 -9.65 16.18 0.42
C TYR A 121 -8.72 15.73 1.54
N THR A 122 -9.11 16.01 2.79
CA THR A 122 -8.44 15.55 4.00
C THR A 122 -9.50 15.13 5.00
N PRO A 123 -9.53 13.87 5.43
CA PRO A 123 -10.46 13.41 6.46
C PRO A 123 -10.08 13.98 7.83
N PRO A 124 -11.04 14.04 8.78
CA PRO A 124 -10.74 14.44 10.14
C PRO A 124 -9.87 13.38 10.83
N MET A 125 -8.80 13.85 11.50
CA MET A 125 -7.96 12.97 12.32
C MET A 125 -8.67 12.57 13.60
N LYS A 126 -8.49 11.32 14.03
CA LYS A 126 -8.92 10.84 15.34
C LYS A 126 -8.06 11.47 16.44
N LYS A 127 -8.66 11.74 17.59
CA LYS A 127 -7.94 12.29 18.73
C LYS A 127 -7.05 11.22 19.36
N ILE A 128 -5.75 11.49 19.47
CA ILE A 128 -4.81 10.64 20.19
C ILE A 128 -5.08 10.77 21.70
N ILE A 129 -5.08 9.64 22.38
CA ILE A 129 -5.20 9.55 23.86
C ILE A 129 -3.91 9.01 24.46
N THR A 130 -3.82 8.99 25.79
CA THR A 130 -2.69 8.38 26.49
C THR A 130 -3.17 7.17 27.27
N LEU A 131 -2.49 6.04 27.10
CA LEU A 131 -2.67 4.82 27.88
C LEU A 131 -1.43 4.59 28.75
N THR A 132 -1.64 4.05 29.94
CA THR A 132 -0.55 3.63 30.83
C THR A 132 0.10 2.34 30.31
N ARG A 133 1.34 2.06 30.75
CA ARG A 133 2.01 0.80 30.42
C ARG A 133 1.16 -0.44 30.74
N ASN A 134 0.49 -0.44 31.90
CA ASN A 134 -0.38 -1.55 32.32
C ASN A 134 -1.58 -1.75 31.37
N GLN A 135 -2.08 -0.68 30.75
CA GLN A 135 -3.16 -0.76 29.75
C GLN A 135 -2.63 -1.23 28.39
N LEU A 136 -1.34 -0.98 28.07
CA LEU A 136 -0.70 -1.41 26.82
C LEU A 136 -0.19 -2.86 26.86
N THR A 137 0.32 -3.32 28.00
CA THR A 137 0.89 -4.68 28.16
C THR A 137 -0.02 -5.83 27.68
N PRO A 138 -1.35 -5.81 27.81
CA PRO A 138 -2.20 -6.88 27.30
C PRO A 138 -2.10 -7.11 25.77
N PHE A 139 -1.66 -6.10 25.01
CA PHE A 139 -1.51 -6.16 23.55
C PHE A 139 -0.18 -6.78 23.12
N GLU A 140 0.83 -6.85 24.00
CA GLU A 140 2.13 -7.46 23.69
C GLU A 140 1.97 -8.92 23.34
N GLY A 141 2.77 -9.40 22.39
CA GLY A 141 2.85 -10.80 22.00
C GLY A 141 3.09 -10.98 20.51
N ARG A 142 3.15 -12.24 20.12
CA ARG A 142 3.25 -12.66 18.73
C ARG A 142 1.86 -12.82 18.13
N TYR A 143 1.73 -12.40 16.89
CA TYR A 143 0.49 -12.47 16.12
C TYR A 143 0.78 -13.14 14.79
N GLN A 144 -0.13 -13.99 14.34
CA GLN A 144 -0.05 -14.69 13.06
C GLN A 144 -1.20 -14.29 12.15
N LEU A 145 -0.91 -14.03 10.87
CA LEU A 145 -1.91 -13.70 9.86
C LEU A 145 -2.87 -14.89 9.67
N LYS A 146 -4.16 -14.63 9.80
CA LYS A 146 -5.20 -15.65 9.62
C LYS A 146 -5.27 -16.08 8.16
N GLY A 147 -5.00 -17.35 7.91
CA GLY A 147 -5.00 -17.93 6.56
C GLY A 147 -3.64 -17.85 5.86
N GLY A 148 -2.63 -17.32 6.53
CA GLY A 148 -1.23 -17.44 6.12
C GLY A 148 -0.74 -18.90 6.30
N ASP A 149 0.36 -19.24 5.70
CA ASP A 149 1.01 -20.56 5.77
C ASP A 149 2.05 -20.68 6.89
N GLY A 150 2.23 -19.59 7.66
CA GLY A 150 3.08 -19.52 8.85
C GLY A 150 4.54 -19.18 8.55
N ASP A 151 4.82 -18.65 7.38
CA ASP A 151 6.12 -18.09 7.03
C ASP A 151 6.40 -16.78 7.83
N GLU A 152 7.64 -16.30 7.79
CA GLU A 152 8.04 -15.07 8.52
C GLU A 152 7.18 -13.87 8.16
N ASP A 153 6.72 -13.79 6.91
CA ASP A 153 5.85 -12.71 6.39
C ASP A 153 4.44 -12.74 7.00
N ASP A 154 4.05 -13.86 7.63
CA ASP A 154 2.78 -14.02 8.32
C ASP A 154 2.87 -13.78 9.83
N ILE A 155 4.01 -13.31 10.33
CA ILE A 155 4.28 -13.15 11.76
C ILE A 155 4.58 -11.68 12.07
N ALA A 156 3.91 -11.15 13.09
CA ALA A 156 4.18 -9.83 13.65
C ALA A 156 4.38 -9.93 15.18
N ASP A 157 5.42 -9.30 15.70
CA ASP A 157 5.67 -9.18 17.13
C ASP A 157 5.28 -7.78 17.61
N ILE A 158 4.42 -7.70 18.61
CA ILE A 158 3.98 -6.44 19.24
C ILE A 158 4.60 -6.30 20.61
N THR A 159 5.24 -5.17 20.88
CA THR A 159 5.90 -4.83 22.13
C THR A 159 5.54 -3.42 22.60
N VAL A 160 5.67 -3.14 23.88
CA VAL A 160 5.55 -1.79 24.44
C VAL A 160 6.92 -1.14 24.55
N VAL A 161 7.15 -0.10 23.75
CA VAL A 161 8.38 0.68 23.73
C VAL A 161 8.06 2.16 24.00
N ASP A 162 8.69 2.78 24.98
CA ASP A 162 8.55 4.21 25.31
C ASP A 162 7.09 4.71 25.42
N GLY A 163 6.18 3.87 25.94
CA GLY A 163 4.77 4.22 26.14
C GLY A 163 3.89 4.08 24.91
N HIS A 164 4.35 3.44 23.85
CA HIS A 164 3.60 3.14 22.63
C HIS A 164 3.62 1.65 22.33
N LEU A 165 2.72 1.17 21.47
CA LEU A 165 2.87 -0.15 20.85
C LEU A 165 3.82 -0.03 19.66
N SER A 166 4.74 -0.98 19.55
CA SER A 166 5.65 -1.12 18.44
C SER A 166 5.39 -2.48 17.79
N ILE A 167 5.05 -2.50 16.50
CA ILE A 167 4.87 -3.71 15.70
C ILE A 167 6.14 -3.92 14.90
N LYS A 168 6.75 -5.09 15.06
CA LYS A 168 7.81 -5.57 14.19
C LYS A 168 7.23 -6.61 13.24
N HIS A 169 7.32 -6.36 11.95
CA HIS A 169 6.93 -7.28 10.89
C HIS A 169 8.07 -7.33 9.88
N GLU A 170 8.67 -8.50 9.66
CA GLU A 170 9.90 -8.66 8.88
C GLU A 170 11.04 -7.73 9.37
N LYS A 171 11.43 -6.77 8.54
CA LYS A 171 12.47 -5.78 8.81
C LYS A 171 11.91 -4.44 9.28
N ASP A 172 10.61 -4.26 9.15
CA ASP A 172 9.95 -2.99 9.41
C ASP A 172 9.47 -2.91 10.86
N VAL A 173 9.59 -1.72 11.42
CA VAL A 173 9.10 -1.39 12.75
C VAL A 173 8.13 -0.22 12.63
N THR A 174 6.89 -0.45 13.05
CA THR A 174 5.82 0.55 13.02
C THR A 174 5.39 0.91 14.43
N ASN A 175 5.50 2.18 14.81
CA ASN A 175 5.04 2.67 16.10
C ASN A 175 3.58 3.13 16.01
N LEU A 176 2.80 2.76 17.02
CA LEU A 176 1.38 3.06 17.10
C LEU A 176 1.04 3.86 18.35
N VAL A 177 0.17 4.85 18.18
CA VAL A 177 -0.42 5.63 19.27
C VAL A 177 -1.90 5.29 19.43
N PRO A 178 -2.43 5.26 20.66
CA PRO A 178 -3.83 4.92 20.89
C PRO A 178 -4.77 6.08 20.54
N VAL A 179 -5.88 5.76 19.89
CA VAL A 179 -7.02 6.65 19.67
C VAL A 179 -8.27 6.19 20.44
N SER A 180 -8.26 4.96 20.94
CA SER A 180 -9.20 4.41 21.92
C SER A 180 -8.52 3.31 22.76
N ASP A 181 -9.26 2.67 23.65
CA ASP A 181 -8.75 1.55 24.48
C ASP A 181 -8.37 0.30 23.64
N LEU A 182 -8.85 0.20 22.40
CA LEU A 182 -8.65 -0.95 21.53
C LEU A 182 -8.16 -0.58 20.12
N GLU A 183 -8.14 0.69 19.78
CA GLU A 183 -7.74 1.15 18.45
C GLU A 183 -6.46 1.98 18.54
N PHE A 184 -5.51 1.62 17.70
CA PHE A 184 -4.19 2.24 17.62
C PHE A 184 -3.90 2.59 16.15
N VAL A 185 -3.18 3.70 15.95
CA VAL A 185 -2.86 4.22 14.62
C VAL A 185 -1.40 4.67 14.58
N THR A 186 -0.82 4.79 13.38
CA THR A 186 0.40 5.56 13.18
C THR A 186 0.15 7.05 13.46
N GLU A 187 1.19 7.85 13.67
CA GLU A 187 1.06 9.27 13.95
C GLU A 187 0.31 10.03 12.85
N ASP A 188 0.52 9.65 11.58
CA ASP A 188 -0.20 10.18 10.41
C ASP A 188 -1.57 9.50 10.17
N GLN A 189 -1.89 8.48 10.98
CA GLN A 189 -3.11 7.66 10.94
C GLN A 189 -3.33 6.89 9.62
N SER A 190 -2.31 6.79 8.77
CA SER A 190 -2.38 6.03 7.50
C SER A 190 -2.42 4.51 7.69
N PHE A 191 -2.12 4.04 8.90
CA PHE A 191 -2.18 2.63 9.29
C PHE A 191 -2.92 2.50 10.61
N ASP A 192 -3.88 1.60 10.69
CA ASP A 192 -4.68 1.37 11.90
C ASP A 192 -4.73 -0.11 12.30
N VAL A 193 -4.79 -0.33 13.60
CA VAL A 193 -4.92 -1.65 14.21
C VAL A 193 -6.02 -1.61 15.27
N ILE A 194 -7.01 -2.49 15.13
CA ILE A 194 -8.10 -2.64 16.07
C ILE A 194 -7.97 -4.01 16.75
N PHE A 195 -7.82 -4.00 18.08
CA PHE A 195 -7.73 -5.22 18.84
C PHE A 195 -9.09 -5.70 19.32
N THR A 196 -9.23 -7.03 19.44
CA THR A 196 -10.42 -7.68 20.03
C THR A 196 -10.04 -8.39 21.32
N LYS A 197 -10.89 -8.23 22.34
CA LYS A 197 -10.78 -8.95 23.62
C LYS A 197 -11.86 -10.01 23.74
N ALA A 198 -11.50 -11.15 24.33
CA ALA A 198 -12.44 -12.16 24.78
C ALA A 198 -13.22 -11.65 26.03
N ALA A 199 -14.22 -12.42 26.46
CA ALA A 199 -15.06 -12.07 27.63
C ALA A 199 -14.28 -11.94 28.95
N ASP A 200 -13.15 -12.62 29.08
CA ASP A 200 -12.22 -12.55 30.22
C ASP A 200 -11.25 -11.35 30.17
N GLY A 201 -11.32 -10.53 29.09
CA GLY A 201 -10.45 -9.39 28.88
C GLY A 201 -9.15 -9.70 28.14
N THR A 202 -8.88 -10.97 27.80
CA THR A 202 -7.68 -11.38 27.05
C THR A 202 -7.75 -10.88 25.61
N VAL A 203 -6.68 -10.25 25.11
CA VAL A 203 -6.55 -9.87 23.70
C VAL A 203 -6.35 -11.13 22.86
N THR A 204 -7.17 -11.32 21.83
CA THR A 204 -7.18 -12.55 21.02
C THR A 204 -6.76 -12.31 19.57
N GLN A 205 -7.00 -11.10 19.06
CA GLN A 205 -6.66 -10.77 17.67
C GLN A 205 -6.45 -9.27 17.49
N ALA A 206 -5.79 -8.93 16.39
CA ALA A 206 -5.68 -7.61 15.83
C ALA A 206 -6.25 -7.61 14.40
N VAL A 207 -6.96 -6.55 14.02
CA VAL A 207 -7.42 -6.32 12.64
C VAL A 207 -6.68 -5.10 12.11
N VAL A 208 -5.90 -5.28 11.06
CA VAL A 208 -5.08 -4.25 10.44
C VAL A 208 -5.83 -3.66 9.25
N ASN A 209 -5.92 -2.33 9.19
CA ASN A 209 -6.59 -1.56 8.12
C ASN A 209 -8.00 -2.08 7.82
N ASN A 210 -8.76 -2.47 8.85
CA ASN A 210 -10.10 -3.07 8.74
C ASN A 210 -10.19 -4.25 7.77
N LYS A 211 -9.11 -5.00 7.58
CA LYS A 211 -9.01 -6.03 6.56
C LYS A 211 -8.29 -7.30 7.03
N ASP A 212 -7.01 -7.18 7.35
CA ASP A 212 -6.16 -8.33 7.62
C ASP A 212 -6.28 -8.72 9.12
N ILE A 213 -6.68 -9.96 9.39
CA ILE A 213 -6.90 -10.48 10.75
C ILE A 213 -5.64 -11.20 11.20
N TRP A 214 -5.09 -10.78 12.32
CA TRP A 214 -3.93 -11.37 12.96
C TRP A 214 -4.34 -11.99 14.29
N LEU A 215 -4.13 -13.29 14.47
CA LEU A 215 -4.47 -14.03 15.67
C LEU A 215 -3.30 -13.99 16.65
N LYS A 216 -3.58 -13.65 17.92
CA LYS A 216 -2.56 -13.66 18.97
C LYS A 216 -2.21 -15.10 19.36
N ASP A 217 -0.91 -15.41 19.44
CA ASP A 217 -0.44 -16.68 19.99
C ASP A 217 -0.86 -16.82 21.49
N LYS A 218 -1.09 -18.05 21.90
CA LYS A 218 -1.51 -18.37 23.29
C LYS A 218 -0.32 -18.41 24.25
#